data_4f8a9c41761af04780fd93ee0407fce9
#
_entry.id   4f8a9c41761af04780fd93ee0407fce9
#
_cell.length_a   1.000
_cell.length_b   1.000
_cell.length_c   1.000
_cell.angle_alpha   90.00
_cell.angle_beta   90.00
_cell.angle_gamma   90.00
#
_symmetry.space_group_name_H-M   'P 1'
#
loop_
_entity.id
_entity.type
_entity.pdbx_description
1 polymer ?
#
loop_
_entity_poly.entity_id
_entity_poly.type
_entity_poly.pdbx_seq_one_letter_code
_entity_poly.pdbx_strand_id
1 'polypeptide(L)'
;MDLRFIADAEPTPSERAALDDVLGSPGSSWEGGARLTGADGNTAAGGHAARAQRHLLLPALWALQERIGWISPGGLNDICRRLTVPPADAYGVASFYALFALEPRPPRVVHVCEDVACRCHGSQDLIAQLEERFGPEGELSDDGSATWHRSPCLGQCDRAPAALVSVAGDEPLERAQAPVTAAAVLDLLAGGEPGPSPAAPLPQAGDASLRLLRRVGVADAASIDDYRAHGGYAALRRAFELGPEGVLREVKDSKLVGRGGAAFPTGVKWEAVARQPARPHYLVCNADESEPGTFKDRELMEGDPFAVIEAMTIAAYATGCERGYLYLRGEYPEALHALEHALAEARARAFLGANVMGEGLAFDIEIRRGAGAYICGEETAIFESIEGKRGEPRNKPPFPVEVGLFGKPTVVNNVETLVNVLDVVLGSGPAFAEVGTEGSTGSKLLCVSGHVALPGTYEVRFGATLREVLDLAGGVPGGRPLQAVLMGGAAGGFLGPDDLDVPLTFEGARAAGTTLGSGVVLVLDDTVDLPRLLQRIAAFFRDESCGQCVPCRVGTVRQEEALARLRAGEPRGGVATELALIAEVGQCMRDASICGLGQTASSAVESAIRRLHVFQGEPA
;
A
#
# COMPACT_ATOMS: atom_id res chain seq x y z
N MET A 1 22.60 -21.36 17.21
CA MET A 1 21.70 -21.33 16.05
C MET A 1 22.40 -22.09 14.95
N ASP A 2 21.76 -23.11 14.37
CA ASP A 2 22.35 -23.92 13.29
C ASP A 2 22.04 -23.19 11.96
N LEU A 3 23.04 -22.52 11.41
CA LEU A 3 22.94 -21.85 10.10
C LEU A 3 23.36 -22.85 9.02
N ARG A 4 22.42 -23.68 8.56
CA ARG A 4 22.64 -24.58 7.43
C ARG A 4 22.46 -23.80 6.13
N PHE A 5 23.58 -23.34 5.57
CA PHE A 5 23.60 -22.70 4.27
C PHE A 5 23.31 -23.70 3.15
N ILE A 6 22.86 -23.19 2.01
CA ILE A 6 22.69 -23.98 0.79
C ILE A 6 24.08 -24.40 0.33
N ALA A 7 24.31 -25.71 0.20
CA ALA A 7 25.63 -26.25 -0.14
C ALA A 7 26.08 -25.75 -1.52
N ASP A 8 27.36 -25.43 -1.62
CA ASP A 8 28.05 -25.03 -2.87
C ASP A 8 27.47 -23.79 -3.57
N ALA A 9 26.59 -23.02 -2.89
CA ALA A 9 26.01 -21.79 -3.40
C ALA A 9 26.77 -20.57 -2.85
N GLU A 10 27.54 -19.93 -3.73
CA GLU A 10 28.30 -18.71 -3.42
C GLU A 10 27.79 -17.55 -4.26
N PRO A 11 27.75 -16.32 -3.71
CA PRO A 11 27.34 -15.14 -4.47
C PRO A 11 28.36 -14.80 -5.55
N THR A 12 27.88 -14.33 -6.69
CA THR A 12 28.71 -13.75 -7.75
C THR A 12 29.32 -12.42 -7.30
N PRO A 13 30.36 -11.90 -7.99
CA PRO A 13 30.88 -10.57 -7.69
C PRO A 13 29.86 -9.44 -7.82
N SER A 14 28.92 -9.55 -8.76
CA SER A 14 27.85 -8.57 -8.96
C SER A 14 26.86 -8.57 -7.79
N GLU A 15 26.46 -9.74 -7.31
CA GLU A 15 25.60 -9.87 -6.13
C GLU A 15 26.27 -9.34 -4.86
N ARG A 16 27.57 -9.62 -4.68
CA ARG A 16 28.32 -9.07 -3.54
C ARG A 16 28.38 -7.55 -3.58
N ALA A 17 28.63 -6.95 -4.74
CA ALA A 17 28.64 -5.49 -4.88
C ALA A 17 27.27 -4.89 -4.52
N ALA A 18 26.17 -5.45 -5.01
CA ALA A 18 24.82 -5.00 -4.66
C ALA A 18 24.55 -5.10 -3.16
N LEU A 19 24.99 -6.17 -2.50
CA LEU A 19 24.83 -6.33 -1.05
C LEU A 19 25.77 -5.40 -0.25
N ASP A 20 26.97 -5.09 -0.76
CA ASP A 20 27.89 -4.15 -0.13
C ASP A 20 27.33 -2.72 -0.09
N ASP A 21 26.57 -2.32 -1.11
CA ASP A 21 25.91 -1.01 -1.16
C ASP A 21 24.84 -0.86 -0.04
N VAL A 22 24.16 -1.93 0.34
CA VAL A 22 23.09 -1.90 1.35
C VAL A 22 23.61 -2.25 2.75
N LEU A 23 24.46 -3.26 2.87
CA LEU A 23 24.91 -3.82 4.15
C LEU A 23 26.29 -3.31 4.58
N GLY A 24 26.99 -2.59 3.70
CA GLY A 24 28.41 -2.28 3.85
C GLY A 24 29.29 -3.50 3.55
N SER A 25 30.60 -3.29 3.40
CA SER A 25 31.55 -4.40 3.23
C SER A 25 31.60 -5.26 4.50
N PRO A 26 31.75 -6.61 4.37
CA PRO A 26 31.80 -7.50 5.52
C PRO A 26 32.95 -7.13 6.46
N GLY A 27 32.64 -6.91 7.74
CA GLY A 27 33.63 -6.50 8.75
C GLY A 27 34.51 -7.65 9.26
N SER A 28 34.16 -8.91 8.94
CA SER A 28 34.88 -10.10 9.44
C SER A 28 34.65 -11.32 8.54
N SER A 29 35.44 -12.39 8.74
CA SER A 29 35.23 -13.67 8.04
C SER A 29 33.92 -14.37 8.42
N TRP A 30 33.33 -14.03 9.55
CA TRP A 30 32.02 -14.52 9.97
C TRP A 30 30.89 -13.96 9.09
N GLU A 31 31.08 -12.79 8.54
CA GLU A 31 30.17 -12.11 7.60
C GLU A 31 30.50 -12.41 6.13
N GLY A 32 31.41 -13.36 5.88
CA GLY A 32 31.83 -13.74 4.53
C GLY A 32 32.99 -12.93 3.93
N GLY A 33 33.58 -12.01 4.69
CA GLY A 33 34.76 -11.23 4.30
C GLY A 33 36.09 -12.00 4.44
N ALA A 34 37.19 -11.32 4.16
CA ALA A 34 38.53 -11.83 4.38
C ALA A 34 38.81 -12.04 5.88
N ARG A 35 39.59 -13.09 6.20
CA ARG A 35 39.98 -13.32 7.60
C ARG A 35 40.91 -12.21 8.08
N LEU A 36 40.44 -11.47 9.09
CA LEU A 36 41.22 -10.40 9.72
C LEU A 36 41.70 -10.90 11.10
N THR A 37 43.03 -11.08 11.25
CA THR A 37 43.65 -11.62 12.48
C THR A 37 43.31 -10.86 13.75
N GLY A 38 42.96 -9.59 13.68
CA GLY A 38 42.54 -8.78 14.83
C GLY A 38 41.03 -8.85 15.12
N ALA A 39 40.20 -8.87 14.09
CA ALA A 39 38.73 -8.91 14.22
C ALA A 39 38.18 -10.34 14.40
N ASP A 40 38.85 -11.34 13.79
CA ASP A 40 38.47 -12.76 13.84
C ASP A 40 39.17 -13.52 14.97
N GLY A 41 39.66 -12.81 15.98
CA GLY A 41 40.29 -13.40 17.15
C GLY A 41 39.36 -14.34 17.94
N ASN A 42 39.61 -14.55 19.24
CA ASN A 42 38.87 -15.46 20.09
C ASN A 42 37.44 -15.02 20.45
N THR A 43 36.91 -13.97 19.82
CA THR A 43 35.57 -13.46 20.07
C THR A 43 34.74 -13.58 18.78
N ALA A 44 33.54 -14.12 18.90
CA ALA A 44 32.52 -13.99 17.87
C ALA A 44 32.06 -12.50 17.82
N ALA A 45 32.97 -11.62 17.36
CA ALA A 45 32.59 -10.24 17.13
C ALA A 45 31.51 -10.20 16.04
N GLY A 46 30.42 -9.47 16.28
CA GLY A 46 29.38 -9.24 15.29
C GLY A 46 28.05 -9.92 15.54
N GLY A 47 27.98 -11.06 16.25
CA GLY A 47 26.74 -11.86 16.37
C GLY A 47 25.50 -11.11 16.87
N HIS A 48 25.59 -10.26 17.88
CA HIS A 48 24.48 -9.43 18.33
C HIS A 48 24.27 -8.21 17.46
N ALA A 49 25.34 -7.55 17.02
CA ALA A 49 25.26 -6.39 16.16
C ALA A 49 24.69 -6.77 14.77
N ALA A 50 25.16 -7.88 14.18
CA ALA A 50 24.63 -8.39 12.93
C ALA A 50 23.13 -8.75 13.04
N ARG A 51 22.71 -9.39 14.15
CA ARG A 51 21.29 -9.70 14.37
C ARG A 51 20.43 -8.45 14.56
N ALA A 52 20.97 -7.39 15.12
CA ALA A 52 20.27 -6.11 15.25
C ALA A 52 19.98 -5.49 13.87
N GLN A 53 20.73 -5.88 12.82
CA GLN A 53 20.54 -5.44 11.45
C GLN A 53 19.55 -6.31 10.66
N ARG A 54 18.86 -7.28 11.27
CA ARG A 54 17.85 -8.12 10.58
C ARG A 54 16.83 -7.29 9.80
N HIS A 55 16.51 -6.09 10.27
CA HIS A 55 15.62 -5.15 9.60
C HIS A 55 16.10 -4.72 8.19
N LEU A 56 17.35 -5.02 7.81
CA LEU A 56 17.87 -4.80 6.46
C LEU A 56 17.65 -6.00 5.53
N LEU A 57 16.93 -7.06 5.98
CA LEU A 57 16.68 -8.24 5.14
C LEU A 57 15.93 -7.90 3.86
N LEU A 58 14.79 -7.16 3.95
CA LEU A 58 14.05 -6.76 2.75
C LEU A 58 14.87 -5.84 1.83
N PRO A 59 15.53 -4.79 2.31
CA PRO A 59 16.44 -3.98 1.49
C PRO A 59 17.52 -4.83 0.78
N ALA A 60 18.11 -5.81 1.45
CA ALA A 60 19.11 -6.69 0.84
C ALA A 60 18.51 -7.63 -0.22
N LEU A 61 17.29 -8.14 0.00
CA LEU A 61 16.56 -8.92 -1.01
C LEU A 61 16.24 -8.06 -2.25
N TRP A 62 15.83 -6.81 -2.05
CA TRP A 62 15.63 -5.85 -3.16
C TRP A 62 16.90 -5.61 -3.95
N ALA A 63 18.04 -5.41 -3.29
CA ALA A 63 19.32 -5.20 -3.98
C ALA A 63 19.71 -6.37 -4.89
N LEU A 64 19.45 -7.62 -4.48
CA LEU A 64 19.64 -8.79 -5.34
C LEU A 64 18.65 -8.81 -6.49
N GLN A 65 17.36 -8.60 -6.20
CA GLN A 65 16.28 -8.59 -7.21
C GLN A 65 16.54 -7.55 -8.30
N GLU A 66 16.91 -6.35 -7.91
CA GLU A 66 17.22 -5.24 -8.83
C GLU A 66 18.49 -5.51 -9.64
N ARG A 67 19.49 -6.18 -9.06
CA ARG A 67 20.77 -6.46 -9.73
C ARG A 67 20.69 -7.60 -10.74
N ILE A 68 20.02 -8.70 -10.40
CA ILE A 68 20.05 -9.93 -11.21
C ILE A 68 18.66 -10.49 -11.57
N GLY A 69 17.58 -9.83 -11.17
CA GLY A 69 16.20 -10.19 -11.48
C GLY A 69 15.57 -11.22 -10.53
N TRP A 70 16.32 -11.81 -9.60
CA TRP A 70 15.83 -12.85 -8.67
C TRP A 70 16.72 -12.99 -7.45
N ILE A 71 16.24 -13.75 -6.45
CA ILE A 71 16.99 -14.05 -5.21
C ILE A 71 17.71 -15.37 -5.39
N SER A 72 19.00 -15.31 -5.75
CA SER A 72 19.81 -16.51 -5.94
C SER A 72 20.13 -17.22 -4.61
N PRO A 73 20.37 -18.54 -4.62
CA PRO A 73 20.85 -19.26 -3.45
C PRO A 73 22.16 -18.72 -2.88
N GLY A 74 23.08 -18.26 -3.74
CA GLY A 74 24.37 -17.68 -3.33
C GLY A 74 24.19 -16.32 -2.66
N GLY A 75 23.40 -15.43 -3.26
CA GLY A 75 23.05 -14.14 -2.69
C GLY A 75 22.30 -14.28 -1.36
N LEU A 76 21.34 -15.21 -1.28
CA LEU A 76 20.62 -15.50 -0.03
C LEU A 76 21.55 -16.00 1.08
N ASN A 77 22.50 -16.88 0.76
CA ASN A 77 23.53 -17.33 1.71
C ASN A 77 24.36 -16.17 2.25
N ASP A 78 24.77 -15.23 1.39
CA ASP A 78 25.58 -14.07 1.79
C ASP A 78 24.79 -13.13 2.72
N ILE A 79 23.52 -12.84 2.40
CA ILE A 79 22.60 -12.10 3.30
C ILE A 79 22.51 -12.80 4.65
N CYS A 80 22.29 -14.12 4.67
CA CYS A 80 22.17 -14.90 5.90
C CYS A 80 23.42 -14.83 6.78
N ARG A 81 24.60 -14.88 6.18
CA ARG A 81 25.89 -14.73 6.88
C ARG A 81 26.00 -13.34 7.51
N ARG A 82 25.78 -12.28 6.72
CA ARG A 82 25.95 -10.89 7.16
C ARG A 82 24.99 -10.49 8.25
N LEU A 83 23.72 -10.86 8.11
CA LEU A 83 22.66 -10.51 9.09
C LEU A 83 22.49 -11.54 10.20
N THR A 84 23.20 -12.66 10.17
CA THR A 84 23.03 -13.78 11.11
C THR A 84 21.55 -14.25 11.17
N VAL A 85 20.92 -14.36 10.01
CA VAL A 85 19.55 -14.86 9.84
C VAL A 85 19.59 -16.30 9.36
N PRO A 86 18.83 -17.25 9.93
CA PRO A 86 18.75 -18.61 9.42
C PRO A 86 18.27 -18.64 7.96
N PRO A 87 18.89 -19.44 7.06
CA PRO A 87 18.46 -19.52 5.66
C PRO A 87 16.98 -19.87 5.48
N ALA A 88 16.42 -20.74 6.33
CA ALA A 88 14.99 -21.06 6.28
C ALA A 88 14.10 -19.85 6.60
N ASP A 89 14.52 -18.99 7.54
CA ASP A 89 13.80 -17.75 7.85
C ASP A 89 13.88 -16.77 6.68
N ALA A 90 15.09 -16.54 6.13
CA ALA A 90 15.30 -15.64 5.01
C ALA A 90 14.54 -16.11 3.75
N TYR A 91 14.57 -17.40 3.45
CA TYR A 91 13.80 -18.01 2.38
C TYR A 91 12.27 -17.84 2.61
N GLY A 92 11.81 -18.08 3.85
CA GLY A 92 10.42 -17.88 4.22
C GLY A 92 9.97 -16.41 4.10
N VAL A 93 10.87 -15.44 4.30
CA VAL A 93 10.59 -14.03 4.04
C VAL A 93 10.58 -13.77 2.53
N ALA A 94 11.59 -14.19 1.78
CA ALA A 94 11.67 -13.97 0.34
C ALA A 94 10.47 -14.59 -0.42
N SER A 95 10.01 -15.79 0.00
CA SER A 95 8.85 -16.47 -0.61
C SER A 95 7.49 -15.90 -0.22
N PHE A 96 7.44 -15.00 0.77
CA PHE A 96 6.20 -14.40 1.25
C PHE A 96 5.75 -13.21 0.38
N TYR A 97 6.69 -12.48 -0.20
CA TYR A 97 6.42 -11.25 -0.93
C TYR A 97 6.35 -11.51 -2.45
N ALA A 98 5.24 -11.14 -3.06
CA ALA A 98 4.92 -11.48 -4.46
C ALA A 98 5.88 -10.88 -5.51
N LEU A 99 6.54 -9.76 -5.22
CA LEU A 99 7.48 -9.14 -6.14
C LEU A 99 8.85 -9.81 -6.16
N PHE A 100 9.20 -10.62 -5.14
CA PHE A 100 10.45 -11.36 -5.16
C PHE A 100 10.35 -12.66 -5.96
N ALA A 101 11.39 -12.96 -6.73
CA ALA A 101 11.53 -14.20 -7.47
C ALA A 101 12.58 -15.10 -6.83
N LEU A 102 12.24 -16.37 -6.58
CA LEU A 102 13.16 -17.39 -6.04
C LEU A 102 13.72 -18.32 -7.12
N GLU A 103 13.16 -18.23 -8.30
CA GLU A 103 13.61 -18.94 -9.49
C GLU A 103 14.25 -17.94 -10.46
N PRO A 104 15.22 -18.38 -11.29
CA PRO A 104 15.82 -17.52 -12.28
C PRO A 104 14.78 -16.87 -13.19
N ARG A 105 14.85 -15.55 -13.30
CA ARG A 105 14.02 -14.77 -14.22
C ARG A 105 14.89 -14.01 -15.21
N PRO A 106 14.39 -13.69 -16.40
CA PRO A 106 15.07 -12.78 -17.31
C PRO A 106 15.19 -11.39 -16.67
N PRO A 107 16.14 -10.57 -17.11
CA PRO A 107 16.33 -9.24 -16.57
C PRO A 107 15.11 -8.34 -16.72
N ARG A 108 14.30 -8.53 -17.74
CA ARG A 108 13.10 -7.72 -17.98
C ARG A 108 11.83 -8.51 -17.65
N VAL A 109 11.02 -7.94 -16.75
CA VAL A 109 9.72 -8.52 -16.35
C VAL A 109 8.65 -7.45 -16.48
N VAL A 110 7.53 -7.80 -17.12
CA VAL A 110 6.35 -6.94 -17.23
C VAL A 110 5.20 -7.54 -16.44
N HIS A 111 4.80 -6.88 -15.36
CA HIS A 111 3.64 -7.26 -14.56
C HIS A 111 2.40 -6.56 -15.08
N VAL A 112 1.38 -7.31 -15.51
CA VAL A 112 0.13 -6.78 -16.10
C VAL A 112 -1.01 -6.90 -15.10
N CYS A 113 -1.60 -5.79 -14.73
CA CYS A 113 -2.69 -5.74 -13.76
C CYS A 113 -3.97 -6.41 -14.31
N GLU A 114 -4.52 -7.35 -13.54
CA GLU A 114 -5.78 -8.02 -13.86
C GLU A 114 -6.92 -7.70 -12.86
N ASP A 115 -6.76 -6.68 -12.04
CA ASP A 115 -7.68 -6.39 -10.95
C ASP A 115 -8.87 -5.51 -11.36
N VAL A 116 -9.74 -5.23 -10.39
CA VAL A 116 -11.12 -4.77 -10.59
C VAL A 116 -11.28 -3.60 -11.56
N ALA A 117 -10.52 -2.52 -11.43
CA ALA A 117 -10.61 -1.36 -12.34
C ALA A 117 -10.04 -1.68 -13.72
N CYS A 118 -8.91 -2.41 -13.81
CA CYS A 118 -8.31 -2.80 -15.07
C CYS A 118 -9.22 -3.76 -15.87
N ARG A 119 -9.99 -4.62 -15.19
CA ARG A 119 -11.03 -5.47 -15.83
C ARG A 119 -12.11 -4.66 -16.50
N CYS A 120 -12.57 -3.57 -15.88
CA CYS A 120 -13.53 -2.65 -16.50
C CYS A 120 -13.00 -2.04 -17.81
N HIS A 121 -11.68 -1.95 -17.95
CA HIS A 121 -11.00 -1.35 -19.10
C HIS A 121 -10.29 -2.37 -20.01
N GLY A 122 -10.76 -3.63 -20.05
CA GLY A 122 -10.33 -4.62 -21.03
C GLY A 122 -8.99 -5.31 -20.73
N SER A 123 -8.51 -5.33 -19.46
CA SER A 123 -7.27 -6.04 -19.12
C SER A 123 -7.32 -7.54 -19.44
N GLN A 124 -8.51 -8.15 -19.43
CA GLN A 124 -8.66 -9.56 -19.78
C GLN A 124 -8.41 -9.81 -21.27
N ASP A 125 -8.89 -8.92 -22.15
CA ASP A 125 -8.64 -9.00 -23.58
C ASP A 125 -7.17 -8.71 -23.91
N LEU A 126 -6.55 -7.77 -23.16
CA LEU A 126 -5.13 -7.51 -23.25
C LEU A 126 -4.32 -8.76 -22.89
N ILE A 127 -4.64 -9.41 -21.78
CA ILE A 127 -3.97 -10.64 -21.33
C ILE A 127 -4.16 -11.77 -22.35
N ALA A 128 -5.37 -11.97 -22.87
CA ALA A 128 -5.63 -12.98 -23.92
C ALA A 128 -4.78 -12.74 -25.17
N GLN A 129 -4.60 -11.48 -25.58
CA GLN A 129 -3.72 -11.13 -26.70
C GLN A 129 -2.24 -11.39 -26.40
N LEU A 130 -1.79 -11.22 -25.14
CA LEU A 130 -0.43 -11.59 -24.74
C LEU A 130 -0.23 -13.10 -24.78
N GLU A 131 -1.19 -13.88 -24.25
CA GLU A 131 -1.14 -15.35 -24.28
C GLU A 131 -1.10 -15.88 -25.72
N GLU A 132 -1.86 -15.26 -26.64
CA GLU A 132 -1.88 -15.67 -28.04
C GLU A 132 -0.59 -15.31 -28.80
N ARG A 133 -0.01 -14.13 -28.54
CA ARG A 133 1.05 -13.54 -29.38
C ARG A 133 2.45 -13.72 -28.80
N PHE A 134 2.59 -13.83 -27.49
CA PHE A 134 3.85 -14.01 -26.79
C PHE A 134 3.94 -15.41 -26.15
N GLY A 135 2.84 -15.90 -25.57
CA GLY A 135 2.76 -17.16 -24.84
C GLY A 135 2.19 -16.98 -23.42
N PRO A 136 1.96 -18.07 -22.70
CA PRO A 136 1.41 -18.04 -21.35
C PRO A 136 2.29 -17.24 -20.38
N GLU A 137 1.70 -16.85 -19.24
CA GLU A 137 2.39 -16.22 -18.15
C GLU A 137 3.66 -16.98 -17.74
N GLY A 138 4.78 -16.27 -17.59
CA GLY A 138 6.09 -16.85 -17.24
C GLY A 138 6.88 -17.40 -18.42
N GLU A 139 6.31 -17.44 -19.64
CA GLU A 139 7.06 -17.81 -20.83
C GLU A 139 8.15 -16.77 -21.13
N LEU A 140 9.29 -17.25 -21.67
CA LEU A 140 10.42 -16.39 -22.01
C LEU A 140 10.27 -15.91 -23.46
N SER A 141 10.77 -14.69 -23.73
CA SER A 141 11.01 -14.23 -25.10
C SER A 141 11.95 -15.17 -25.86
N ASP A 142 11.93 -15.15 -27.20
CA ASP A 142 12.77 -16.00 -28.06
C ASP A 142 14.27 -15.91 -27.71
N ASP A 143 14.74 -14.76 -27.28
CA ASP A 143 16.12 -14.51 -26.86
C ASP A 143 16.37 -14.74 -25.36
N GLY A 144 15.32 -15.12 -24.60
CA GLY A 144 15.39 -15.35 -23.17
C GLY A 144 15.56 -14.10 -22.31
N SER A 145 15.38 -12.89 -22.86
CA SER A 145 15.67 -11.62 -22.19
C SER A 145 14.48 -11.04 -21.42
N ALA A 146 13.24 -11.48 -21.68
CA ALA A 146 12.04 -10.94 -21.11
C ALA A 146 10.97 -12.00 -20.77
N THR A 147 10.08 -11.65 -19.85
CA THR A 147 8.86 -12.42 -19.53
C THR A 147 7.76 -11.49 -19.02
N TRP A 148 6.54 -11.99 -18.94
CA TRP A 148 5.43 -11.26 -18.32
C TRP A 148 4.71 -12.10 -17.27
N HIS A 149 4.08 -11.42 -16.31
CA HIS A 149 3.27 -12.02 -15.25
C HIS A 149 1.98 -11.23 -15.03
N ARG A 150 0.93 -11.91 -14.59
CA ARG A 150 -0.26 -11.25 -14.04
C ARG A 150 0.10 -10.59 -12.73
N SER A 151 -0.59 -9.52 -12.41
CA SER A 151 -0.39 -8.77 -11.17
C SER A 151 -1.72 -8.43 -10.52
N PRO A 152 -1.80 -8.41 -9.19
CA PRO A 152 -2.85 -7.71 -8.49
C PRO A 152 -2.81 -6.21 -8.79
N CYS A 153 -3.65 -5.43 -8.12
CA CYS A 153 -3.78 -3.99 -8.37
C CYS A 153 -2.46 -3.24 -8.23
N LEU A 154 -2.06 -2.54 -9.29
CA LEU A 154 -0.86 -1.69 -9.35
C LEU A 154 -1.13 -0.23 -8.90
N GLY A 155 -2.33 0.07 -8.39
CA GLY A 155 -2.70 1.41 -7.94
C GLY A 155 -2.78 2.48 -9.03
N GLN A 156 -2.96 2.08 -10.30
CA GLN A 156 -3.11 2.96 -11.47
C GLN A 156 -4.56 2.94 -12.00
N CYS A 157 -5.53 2.83 -11.09
CA CYS A 157 -6.94 2.60 -11.44
C CYS A 157 -7.61 3.79 -12.15
N ASP A 158 -7.05 4.98 -11.98
CA ASP A 158 -7.41 6.22 -12.71
C ASP A 158 -7.00 6.21 -14.18
N ARG A 159 -6.07 5.33 -14.58
CA ARG A 159 -5.49 5.20 -15.92
C ARG A 159 -5.45 3.74 -16.39
N ALA A 160 -6.41 2.94 -15.98
CA ALA A 160 -6.49 1.53 -16.35
C ALA A 160 -6.62 1.33 -17.88
N PRO A 161 -6.11 0.19 -18.45
CA PRO A 161 -5.34 -0.86 -17.77
C PRO A 161 -3.87 -0.48 -17.54
N ALA A 162 -3.20 -1.19 -16.62
CA ALA A 162 -1.85 -0.83 -16.18
C ALA A 162 -0.88 -2.02 -16.20
N ALA A 163 0.41 -1.68 -16.33
CA ALA A 163 1.53 -2.61 -16.16
C ALA A 163 2.66 -1.98 -15.33
N LEU A 164 3.46 -2.81 -14.68
CA LEU A 164 4.71 -2.43 -14.04
C LEU A 164 5.86 -3.13 -14.76
N VAL A 165 6.82 -2.36 -15.24
CA VAL A 165 8.02 -2.85 -15.91
C VAL A 165 9.18 -2.81 -14.94
N SER A 166 9.87 -3.93 -14.78
CA SER A 166 11.12 -4.03 -13.99
C SER A 166 12.24 -4.53 -14.91
N VAL A 167 13.38 -3.86 -14.89
CA VAL A 167 14.58 -4.24 -15.63
C VAL A 167 15.74 -4.34 -14.65
N ALA A 168 16.24 -5.54 -14.44
CA ALA A 168 17.36 -5.80 -13.56
C ALA A 168 18.71 -5.52 -14.27
N GLY A 169 19.72 -5.10 -13.53
CA GLY A 169 21.06 -4.84 -14.05
C GLY A 169 21.89 -3.92 -13.17
N ASP A 170 22.98 -3.38 -13.74
CA ASP A 170 23.85 -2.42 -13.05
C ASP A 170 23.14 -1.06 -12.84
N GLU A 171 22.24 -0.71 -13.73
CA GLU A 171 21.34 0.44 -13.65
C GLU A 171 19.89 -0.08 -13.69
N PRO A 172 19.35 -0.54 -12.56
CA PRO A 172 18.00 -1.12 -12.51
C PRO A 172 16.95 -0.04 -12.80
N LEU A 173 15.87 -0.45 -13.49
CA LEU A 173 14.77 0.43 -13.81
C LEU A 173 13.45 -0.21 -13.40
N GLU A 174 12.61 0.55 -12.73
CA GLU A 174 11.21 0.21 -12.51
C GLU A 174 10.33 1.39 -12.92
N ARG A 175 9.23 1.07 -13.59
CA ARG A 175 8.29 2.09 -14.04
C ARG A 175 6.88 1.56 -14.20
N ALA A 176 5.90 2.29 -13.65
CA ALA A 176 4.50 2.04 -13.92
C ALA A 176 4.11 2.61 -15.30
N GLN A 177 3.36 1.82 -16.07
CA GLN A 177 2.84 2.18 -17.38
C GLN A 177 1.31 2.13 -17.36
N ALA A 178 0.65 3.26 -17.59
CA ALA A 178 -0.81 3.38 -17.59
C ALA A 178 -1.27 4.61 -18.37
N PRO A 179 -2.28 4.50 -19.29
CA PRO A 179 -2.85 3.24 -19.73
C PRO A 179 -1.92 2.45 -20.67
N VAL A 180 -2.06 1.11 -20.68
CA VAL A 180 -1.31 0.25 -21.60
C VAL A 180 -2.22 -0.50 -22.56
N THR A 181 -1.68 -0.85 -23.74
CA THR A 181 -2.29 -1.75 -24.71
C THR A 181 -1.46 -3.03 -24.85
N ALA A 182 -2.03 -4.09 -25.40
CA ALA A 182 -1.26 -5.31 -25.70
C ALA A 182 -0.05 -5.03 -26.60
N ALA A 183 -0.19 -4.13 -27.58
CA ALA A 183 0.91 -3.73 -28.45
C ALA A 183 2.04 -3.05 -27.69
N ALA A 184 1.72 -2.16 -26.75
CA ALA A 184 2.72 -1.50 -25.92
C ALA A 184 3.44 -2.50 -24.99
N VAL A 185 2.72 -3.45 -24.37
CA VAL A 185 3.35 -4.49 -23.55
C VAL A 185 4.26 -5.40 -24.39
N LEU A 186 3.84 -5.77 -25.60
CA LEU A 186 4.68 -6.56 -26.52
C LEU A 186 5.94 -5.81 -26.95
N ASP A 187 5.86 -4.49 -27.17
CA ASP A 187 7.02 -3.65 -27.46
C ASP A 187 7.99 -3.62 -26.27
N LEU A 188 7.47 -3.47 -25.04
CA LEU A 188 8.28 -3.54 -23.82
C LEU A 188 8.97 -4.89 -23.66
N LEU A 189 8.28 -6.00 -23.97
CA LEU A 189 8.84 -7.35 -23.95
C LEU A 189 9.91 -7.58 -25.04
N ALA A 190 9.81 -6.86 -26.16
CA ALA A 190 10.80 -6.87 -27.24
C ALA A 190 12.00 -5.95 -26.98
N GLY A 191 12.12 -5.36 -25.80
CA GLY A 191 13.23 -4.48 -25.43
C GLY A 191 12.96 -2.98 -25.59
N GLY A 192 11.72 -2.59 -25.91
CA GLY A 192 11.32 -1.17 -25.94
C GLY A 192 11.53 -0.49 -24.59
N GLU A 193 11.93 0.79 -24.62
CA GLU A 193 12.13 1.57 -23.39
C GLU A 193 10.79 2.03 -22.79
N PRO A 194 10.55 1.82 -21.48
CA PRO A 194 9.36 2.33 -20.83
C PRO A 194 9.40 3.86 -20.74
N GLY A 195 8.63 4.53 -21.59
CA GLY A 195 8.46 5.98 -21.55
C GLY A 195 7.72 6.47 -20.30
N PRO A 196 7.66 7.77 -20.05
CA PRO A 196 6.82 8.30 -19.00
C PRO A 196 5.34 8.04 -19.34
N SER A 197 4.58 7.58 -18.36
CA SER A 197 3.11 7.50 -18.49
C SER A 197 2.52 8.91 -18.67
N PRO A 198 1.39 9.05 -19.36
CA PRO A 198 0.62 10.28 -19.32
C PRO A 198 0.38 10.74 -17.88
N ALA A 199 0.33 12.05 -17.64
CA ALA A 199 0.03 12.57 -16.31
C ALA A 199 -1.30 11.99 -15.78
N ALA A 200 -1.37 11.74 -14.48
CA ALA A 200 -2.60 11.33 -13.85
C ALA A 200 -3.70 12.38 -14.06
N PRO A 201 -4.96 11.99 -14.25
CA PRO A 201 -6.05 12.95 -14.28
C PRO A 201 -6.16 13.67 -12.93
N LEU A 202 -6.22 14.99 -12.96
CA LEU A 202 -6.40 15.84 -11.79
C LEU A 202 -7.71 16.63 -11.92
N PRO A 203 -8.88 16.00 -11.69
CA PRO A 203 -10.18 16.59 -12.03
C PRO A 203 -10.47 17.92 -11.32
N GLN A 204 -9.88 18.14 -10.16
CA GLN A 204 -10.10 19.32 -9.33
C GLN A 204 -8.88 20.24 -9.26
N ALA A 205 -7.85 20.08 -10.12
CA ALA A 205 -6.65 20.91 -10.06
C ALA A 205 -6.97 22.39 -10.15
N GLY A 206 -6.42 23.18 -9.22
CA GLY A 206 -6.62 24.63 -9.16
C GLY A 206 -7.91 25.08 -8.46
N ASP A 207 -8.74 24.17 -7.95
CA ASP A 207 -9.89 24.55 -7.11
C ASP A 207 -9.41 25.08 -5.76
N ALA A 208 -9.70 26.37 -5.49
CA ALA A 208 -9.27 27.05 -4.26
C ALA A 208 -9.94 26.51 -2.98
N SER A 209 -10.97 25.69 -3.09
CA SER A 209 -11.65 25.08 -1.93
C SER A 209 -10.96 23.83 -1.40
N LEU A 210 -10.03 23.24 -2.18
CA LEU A 210 -9.28 22.06 -1.80
C LEU A 210 -8.32 22.33 -0.64
N ARG A 211 -8.14 21.32 0.18
CA ARG A 211 -7.27 21.34 1.35
C ARG A 211 -6.08 20.39 1.16
N LEU A 212 -6.35 19.13 0.88
CA LEU A 212 -5.36 18.09 0.69
C LEU A 212 -4.71 18.16 -0.69
N LEU A 213 -5.51 18.37 -1.74
CA LEU A 213 -5.04 18.42 -3.13
C LEU A 213 -4.70 19.84 -3.63
N ARG A 214 -4.75 20.86 -2.77
CA ARG A 214 -4.59 22.28 -3.17
C ARG A 214 -3.30 22.58 -3.92
N ARG A 215 -2.22 21.82 -3.73
CA ARG A 215 -0.93 22.00 -4.40
C ARG A 215 -0.70 20.99 -5.53
N VAL A 216 -1.42 19.89 -5.54
CA VAL A 216 -1.28 18.86 -6.57
C VAL A 216 -1.66 19.43 -7.94
N GLY A 217 -0.72 19.36 -8.90
CA GLY A 217 -0.88 19.97 -10.23
C GLY A 217 -0.79 21.50 -10.27
N VAL A 218 -0.48 22.15 -9.15
CA VAL A 218 -0.32 23.63 -9.04
C VAL A 218 1.12 23.97 -8.67
N ALA A 219 1.67 23.35 -7.64
CA ALA A 219 3.06 23.51 -7.25
C ALA A 219 3.95 22.47 -7.94
N ASP A 220 5.22 22.81 -8.17
CA ASP A 220 6.22 21.86 -8.63
C ASP A 220 6.57 20.90 -7.48
N ALA A 221 6.15 19.64 -7.61
CA ALA A 221 6.36 18.60 -6.61
C ALA A 221 7.85 18.29 -6.34
N ALA A 222 8.75 18.63 -7.26
CA ALA A 222 10.20 18.47 -7.09
C ALA A 222 10.88 19.66 -6.41
N SER A 223 10.17 20.80 -6.20
CA SER A 223 10.75 22.02 -5.69
C SER A 223 10.29 22.36 -4.28
N ILE A 224 11.18 22.21 -3.29
CA ILE A 224 10.91 22.64 -1.91
C ILE A 224 10.66 24.15 -1.79
N ASP A 225 11.28 24.98 -2.67
CA ASP A 225 11.07 26.42 -2.68
C ASP A 225 9.68 26.77 -3.22
N ASP A 226 9.20 26.05 -4.24
CA ASP A 226 7.84 26.23 -4.76
C ASP A 226 6.79 25.71 -3.75
N TYR A 227 7.04 24.57 -3.11
CA TYR A 227 6.22 24.10 -1.98
C TYR A 227 6.06 25.17 -0.89
N ARG A 228 7.17 25.85 -0.51
CA ARG A 228 7.17 26.93 0.48
C ARG A 228 6.45 28.18 -0.02
N ALA A 229 6.59 28.52 -1.30
CA ALA A 229 5.87 29.64 -1.91
C ALA A 229 4.34 29.43 -1.87
N HIS A 230 3.90 28.15 -1.89
CA HIS A 230 2.50 27.74 -1.74
C HIS A 230 2.11 27.39 -0.29
N GLY A 231 2.79 27.99 0.69
CA GLY A 231 2.45 27.87 2.12
C GLY A 231 3.03 26.65 2.84
N GLY A 232 3.90 25.90 2.21
CA GLY A 232 4.59 24.74 2.83
C GLY A 232 5.49 25.15 3.99
N TYR A 233 5.64 24.26 4.95
CA TYR A 233 6.34 24.43 6.23
C TYR A 233 5.78 25.54 7.15
N ALA A 234 4.66 26.15 6.79
CA ALA A 234 3.95 27.08 7.68
C ALA A 234 3.28 26.31 8.85
N ALA A 235 2.75 25.12 8.58
CA ALA A 235 2.14 24.28 9.61
C ALA A 235 3.18 23.79 10.64
N LEU A 236 4.37 23.39 10.19
CA LEU A 236 5.45 22.97 11.09
C LEU A 236 5.92 24.15 11.98
N ARG A 237 6.07 25.36 11.42
CA ARG A 237 6.37 26.56 12.21
C ARG A 237 5.29 26.83 13.25
N ARG A 238 4.04 26.74 12.85
CA ARG A 238 2.91 26.89 13.77
C ARG A 238 2.88 25.82 14.84
N ALA A 239 3.26 24.57 14.52
CA ALA A 239 3.39 23.50 15.50
C ALA A 239 4.44 23.82 16.59
N PHE A 240 5.59 24.38 16.21
CA PHE A 240 6.60 24.84 17.18
C PHE A 240 6.09 25.94 18.09
N GLU A 241 5.30 26.89 17.58
CA GLU A 241 4.65 27.93 18.39
C GLU A 241 3.65 27.34 19.39
N LEU A 242 2.89 26.33 19.01
CA LEU A 242 1.89 25.68 19.86
C LEU A 242 2.52 24.78 20.94
N GLY A 243 3.71 24.26 20.67
CA GLY A 243 4.33 23.23 21.50
C GLY A 243 3.67 21.84 21.32
N PRO A 244 4.32 20.76 21.76
CA PRO A 244 3.82 19.38 21.56
C PRO A 244 2.42 19.17 22.14
N GLU A 245 2.17 19.63 23.36
CA GLU A 245 0.85 19.51 24.01
C GLU A 245 -0.24 20.34 23.30
N GLY A 246 0.14 21.50 22.74
CA GLY A 246 -0.76 22.31 21.93
C GLY A 246 -1.17 21.61 20.66
N VAL A 247 -0.22 21.00 19.91
CA VAL A 247 -0.51 20.22 18.72
C VAL A 247 -1.41 19.01 19.05
N LEU A 248 -1.10 18.27 20.14
CA LEU A 248 -1.95 17.14 20.58
C LEU A 248 -3.38 17.59 20.87
N ARG A 249 -3.56 18.74 21.50
CA ARG A 249 -4.89 19.30 21.78
C ARG A 249 -5.62 19.64 20.48
N GLU A 250 -4.98 20.35 19.54
CA GLU A 250 -5.60 20.69 18.25
C GLU A 250 -6.03 19.42 17.47
N VAL A 251 -5.16 18.38 17.44
CA VAL A 251 -5.51 17.11 16.77
C VAL A 251 -6.65 16.38 17.47
N LYS A 252 -6.76 16.45 18.79
CA LYS A 252 -7.92 15.87 19.53
C LYS A 252 -9.21 16.65 19.26
N ASP A 253 -9.13 17.97 19.33
CA ASP A 253 -10.28 18.87 19.16
C ASP A 253 -10.79 18.85 17.71
N SER A 254 -9.94 18.52 16.74
CA SER A 254 -10.32 18.32 15.34
C SER A 254 -11.24 17.11 15.12
N LYS A 255 -11.29 16.17 16.06
CA LYS A 255 -11.95 14.86 15.94
C LYS A 255 -11.50 14.06 14.71
N LEU A 256 -10.31 14.34 14.18
CA LEU A 256 -9.74 13.63 13.02
C LEU A 256 -9.63 12.14 13.32
N VAL A 257 -10.26 11.33 12.48
CA VAL A 257 -10.12 9.86 12.50
C VAL A 257 -9.28 9.38 11.32
N GLY A 258 -8.69 8.20 11.45
CA GLY A 258 -7.85 7.59 10.42
C GLY A 258 -8.52 7.47 9.06
N ARG A 259 -7.79 7.80 7.99
CA ARG A 259 -8.26 7.79 6.59
C ARG A 259 -7.88 6.51 5.81
N GLY A 260 -7.12 5.62 6.44
CA GLY A 260 -6.70 4.35 5.83
C GLY A 260 -7.70 3.19 5.95
N GLY A 261 -8.93 3.42 6.45
CA GLY A 261 -10.00 2.42 6.51
C GLY A 261 -10.50 2.12 7.93
N ALA A 262 -9.64 2.04 8.95
CA ALA A 262 -10.01 1.67 10.33
C ALA A 262 -10.71 2.79 11.13
N ALA A 263 -10.64 4.04 10.69
CA ALA A 263 -11.29 5.21 11.30
C ALA A 263 -11.03 5.40 12.81
N PHE A 264 -9.86 5.02 13.32
CA PHE A 264 -9.49 5.22 14.73
C PHE A 264 -9.16 6.70 15.01
N PRO A 265 -9.58 7.28 16.17
CA PRO A 265 -9.30 8.67 16.51
C PRO A 265 -7.79 8.98 16.61
N THR A 266 -7.29 9.87 15.74
CA THR A 266 -5.87 10.18 15.59
C THR A 266 -5.28 10.80 16.87
N GLY A 267 -5.98 11.77 17.46
CA GLY A 267 -5.52 12.44 18.67
C GLY A 267 -5.40 11.51 19.89
N VAL A 268 -6.28 10.51 20.00
CA VAL A 268 -6.22 9.49 21.07
C VAL A 268 -4.97 8.60 20.89
N LYS A 269 -4.70 8.18 19.64
CA LYS A 269 -3.51 7.38 19.31
C LYS A 269 -2.21 8.16 19.62
N TRP A 270 -2.13 9.43 19.24
CA TRP A 270 -0.97 10.27 19.46
C TRP A 270 -0.70 10.51 20.95
N GLU A 271 -1.76 10.87 21.70
CA GLU A 271 -1.65 11.07 23.13
C GLU A 271 -1.19 9.80 23.88
N ALA A 272 -1.69 8.63 23.43
CA ALA A 272 -1.30 7.35 24.02
C ALA A 272 0.21 7.08 23.87
N VAL A 273 0.81 7.39 22.71
CA VAL A 273 2.26 7.24 22.49
C VAL A 273 3.04 8.32 23.24
N ALA A 274 2.61 9.59 23.17
CA ALA A 274 3.31 10.69 23.85
C ALA A 274 3.50 10.45 25.35
N ARG A 275 2.55 9.75 25.98
CA ARG A 275 2.58 9.41 27.41
C ARG A 275 3.42 8.20 27.79
N GLN A 276 3.92 7.44 26.81
CA GLN A 276 4.72 6.25 27.11
C GLN A 276 6.09 6.63 27.67
N PRO A 277 6.53 5.97 28.76
CA PRO A 277 7.85 6.26 29.34
C PRO A 277 8.99 5.57 28.59
N ALA A 278 8.70 4.48 27.86
CA ALA A 278 9.71 3.72 27.14
C ALA A 278 10.18 4.49 25.90
N ARG A 279 11.50 4.58 25.70
CA ARG A 279 12.12 5.27 24.56
C ARG A 279 12.97 4.30 23.74
N PRO A 280 13.27 4.60 22.46
CA PRO A 280 12.72 5.68 21.63
C PRO A 280 11.24 5.46 21.31
N HIS A 281 10.54 6.52 20.84
CA HIS A 281 9.25 6.41 20.16
C HIS A 281 9.47 6.40 18.64
N TYR A 282 8.67 5.63 17.91
CA TYR A 282 8.70 5.56 16.45
C TYR A 282 7.42 6.09 15.83
N LEU A 283 7.56 6.69 14.65
CA LEU A 283 6.46 7.05 13.77
C LEU A 283 6.53 6.19 12.51
N VAL A 284 5.42 5.56 12.14
CA VAL A 284 5.28 4.86 10.86
C VAL A 284 4.20 5.55 10.03
N CYS A 285 4.58 6.10 8.89
CA CYS A 285 3.67 6.49 7.84
C CYS A 285 3.32 5.23 7.04
N ASN A 286 2.06 4.81 7.12
CA ASN A 286 1.55 3.70 6.34
C ASN A 286 1.17 4.18 4.93
N ALA A 287 2.08 3.94 4.00
CA ALA A 287 1.95 4.20 2.57
C ALA A 287 1.81 2.87 1.76
N ASP A 288 1.39 1.78 2.43
CA ASP A 288 1.01 0.51 1.79
C ASP A 288 -0.42 0.59 1.28
N GLU A 289 -0.63 1.38 0.23
CA GLU A 289 -1.92 1.59 -0.42
C GLU A 289 -2.22 0.46 -1.42
N SER A 290 -2.50 -0.74 -0.92
CA SER A 290 -2.62 -1.97 -1.72
C SER A 290 -4.06 -2.48 -1.88
N GLU A 291 -5.07 -1.81 -1.30
CA GLU A 291 -6.48 -2.12 -1.52
C GLU A 291 -6.87 -1.91 -2.99
N PRO A 292 -7.45 -2.91 -3.70
CA PRO A 292 -7.85 -2.76 -5.09
C PRO A 292 -8.81 -1.57 -5.31
N GLY A 293 -8.42 -0.68 -6.21
CA GLY A 293 -9.18 0.55 -6.49
C GLY A 293 -8.66 1.81 -5.80
N THR A 294 -7.65 1.71 -4.89
CA THR A 294 -7.06 2.89 -4.23
C THR A 294 -5.85 3.45 -4.95
N PHE A 295 -5.70 4.78 -4.92
CA PHE A 295 -4.56 5.52 -5.47
C PHE A 295 -4.46 6.96 -4.95
N LYS A 296 -5.20 7.31 -3.89
CA LYS A 296 -5.22 8.68 -3.31
C LYS A 296 -3.94 9.04 -2.58
N ASP A 297 -3.31 8.07 -1.92
CA ASP A 297 -2.05 8.28 -1.20
C ASP A 297 -0.89 8.39 -2.20
N ARG A 298 -0.95 7.64 -3.32
CA ARG A 298 -0.05 7.82 -4.46
C ARG A 298 -0.08 9.27 -4.96
N GLU A 299 -1.27 9.84 -5.15
CA GLU A 299 -1.46 11.20 -5.63
C GLU A 299 -0.79 12.23 -4.72
N LEU A 300 -0.90 12.05 -3.40
CA LEU A 300 -0.23 12.91 -2.43
C LEU A 300 1.29 12.72 -2.42
N MET A 301 1.76 11.47 -2.55
CA MET A 301 3.20 11.17 -2.52
C MET A 301 3.93 11.61 -3.80
N GLU A 302 3.27 11.54 -4.95
CA GLU A 302 3.82 11.98 -6.23
C GLU A 302 3.63 13.49 -6.44
N GLY A 303 2.46 14.04 -6.08
CA GLY A 303 2.08 15.42 -6.38
C GLY A 303 2.39 16.46 -5.29
N ASP A 304 2.56 16.03 -4.02
CA ASP A 304 2.87 16.91 -2.87
C ASP A 304 3.72 16.19 -1.81
N PRO A 305 4.88 15.60 -2.16
CA PRO A 305 5.68 14.78 -1.26
C PRO A 305 6.18 15.54 -0.03
N PHE A 306 6.44 16.85 -0.14
CA PHE A 306 6.86 17.69 0.98
C PHE A 306 5.77 17.84 2.04
N ALA A 307 4.49 17.81 1.67
CA ALA A 307 3.40 17.81 2.64
C ALA A 307 3.39 16.56 3.52
N VAL A 308 3.72 15.41 2.94
CA VAL A 308 3.85 14.15 3.70
C VAL A 308 4.99 14.26 4.70
N ILE A 309 6.15 14.78 4.30
CA ILE A 309 7.33 14.97 5.15
C ILE A 309 7.03 15.98 6.27
N GLU A 310 6.43 17.14 5.95
CA GLU A 310 6.03 18.15 6.95
C GLU A 310 5.07 17.56 7.98
N ALA A 311 4.04 16.84 7.53
CA ALA A 311 3.04 16.22 8.39
C ALA A 311 3.65 15.15 9.32
N MET A 312 4.57 14.31 8.81
CA MET A 312 5.32 13.36 9.62
C MET A 312 6.18 14.08 10.67
N THR A 313 6.81 15.19 10.33
CA THR A 313 7.64 15.96 11.26
C THR A 313 6.79 16.58 12.38
N ILE A 314 5.60 17.11 12.07
CA ILE A 314 4.65 17.60 13.06
C ILE A 314 4.18 16.46 13.99
N ALA A 315 3.85 15.30 13.42
CA ALA A 315 3.44 14.14 14.19
C ALA A 315 4.55 13.67 15.15
N ALA A 316 5.79 13.63 14.68
CA ALA A 316 6.95 13.28 15.51
C ALA A 316 7.18 14.28 16.64
N TYR A 317 7.09 15.59 16.35
CA TYR A 317 7.21 16.64 17.36
C TYR A 317 6.16 16.49 18.46
N ALA A 318 4.90 16.31 18.08
CA ALA A 318 3.78 16.20 19.02
C ALA A 318 3.85 14.95 19.90
N THR A 319 4.34 13.83 19.36
CA THR A 319 4.34 12.52 20.04
C THR A 319 5.68 12.15 20.66
N GLY A 320 6.71 12.99 20.43
CA GLY A 320 8.07 12.74 20.89
C GLY A 320 8.73 11.55 20.19
N CYS A 321 8.37 11.28 18.93
CA CYS A 321 9.02 10.27 18.11
C CYS A 321 10.40 10.76 17.65
N GLU A 322 11.38 9.87 17.77
CA GLU A 322 12.79 10.18 17.49
C GLU A 322 13.17 9.78 16.06
N ARG A 323 12.42 8.87 15.44
CA ARG A 323 12.63 8.40 14.07
C ARG A 323 11.31 8.07 13.39
N GLY A 324 11.21 8.43 12.11
CA GLY A 324 10.10 8.11 11.22
C GLY A 324 10.48 7.01 10.21
N TYR A 325 9.51 6.13 9.93
CA TYR A 325 9.58 5.19 8.82
C TYR A 325 8.40 5.47 7.89
N LEU A 326 8.69 5.65 6.60
CA LEU A 326 7.67 5.72 5.57
C LEU A 326 7.66 4.36 4.86
N TYR A 327 6.63 3.54 5.14
CA TYR A 327 6.49 2.23 4.54
C TYR A 327 5.70 2.36 3.24
N LEU A 328 6.41 2.27 2.13
CA LEU A 328 5.87 2.44 0.78
C LEU A 328 5.68 1.08 0.11
N ARG A 329 4.52 0.86 -0.53
CA ARG A 329 4.34 -0.35 -1.34
C ARG A 329 5.33 -0.42 -2.51
N GLY A 330 5.74 -1.65 -2.86
CA GLY A 330 6.77 -1.90 -3.87
C GLY A 330 6.39 -1.47 -5.28
N GLU A 331 5.09 -1.41 -5.58
CA GLU A 331 4.53 -1.12 -6.91
C GLU A 331 4.43 0.38 -7.25
N TYR A 332 4.97 1.26 -6.39
CA TYR A 332 4.95 2.73 -6.60
C TYR A 332 6.35 3.30 -6.81
N PRO A 333 7.03 2.96 -7.92
CA PRO A 333 8.39 3.45 -8.18
C PRO A 333 8.45 4.98 -8.35
N GLU A 334 7.45 5.62 -8.95
CA GLU A 334 7.41 7.06 -9.14
C GLU A 334 7.26 7.79 -7.79
N ALA A 335 6.43 7.28 -6.89
CA ALA A 335 6.30 7.81 -5.54
C ALA A 335 7.59 7.62 -4.72
N LEU A 336 8.29 6.49 -4.91
CA LEU A 336 9.61 6.26 -4.29
C LEU A 336 10.59 7.35 -4.68
N HIS A 337 10.76 7.61 -5.98
CA HIS A 337 11.67 8.62 -6.50
C HIS A 337 11.30 10.05 -6.01
N ALA A 338 9.99 10.38 -6.01
CA ALA A 338 9.52 11.68 -5.54
C ALA A 338 9.82 11.88 -4.04
N LEU A 339 9.58 10.87 -3.22
CA LEU A 339 9.84 10.91 -1.78
C LEU A 339 11.33 10.92 -1.44
N GLU A 340 12.16 10.14 -2.15
CA GLU A 340 13.61 10.15 -1.97
C GLU A 340 14.20 11.54 -2.27
N HIS A 341 13.78 12.14 -3.39
CA HIS A 341 14.15 13.50 -3.74
C HIS A 341 13.72 14.51 -2.68
N ALA A 342 12.45 14.46 -2.26
CA ALA A 342 11.92 15.37 -1.26
C ALA A 342 12.60 15.23 0.11
N LEU A 343 12.96 14.01 0.52
CA LEU A 343 13.74 13.77 1.76
C LEU A 343 15.15 14.36 1.65
N ALA A 344 15.82 14.19 0.51
CA ALA A 344 17.14 14.77 0.28
C ALA A 344 17.11 16.32 0.37
N GLU A 345 16.14 16.96 -0.29
CA GLU A 345 15.93 18.41 -0.22
C GLU A 345 15.58 18.88 1.21
N ALA A 346 14.72 18.16 1.93
CA ALA A 346 14.34 18.50 3.30
C ALA A 346 15.56 18.42 4.25
N ARG A 347 16.41 17.41 4.09
CA ARG A 347 17.68 17.29 4.87
C ARG A 347 18.65 18.42 4.53
N ALA A 348 18.84 18.72 3.25
CA ALA A 348 19.74 19.78 2.79
C ALA A 348 19.34 21.17 3.32
N ARG A 349 18.04 21.41 3.58
CA ARG A 349 17.48 22.67 4.08
C ARG A 349 17.16 22.64 5.60
N ALA A 350 17.63 21.64 6.34
CA ALA A 350 17.40 21.46 7.79
C ALA A 350 15.90 21.39 8.19
N PHE A 351 15.04 20.90 7.31
CA PHE A 351 13.67 20.51 7.66
C PHE A 351 13.58 19.07 8.20
N LEU A 352 14.68 18.33 8.12
CA LEU A 352 14.95 17.04 8.78
C LEU A 352 16.38 17.02 9.31
N GLY A 353 16.68 16.12 10.24
CA GLY A 353 18.02 15.90 10.79
C GLY A 353 18.15 16.24 12.28
N ALA A 354 19.36 16.59 12.70
CA ALA A 354 19.70 16.74 14.13
C ALA A 354 19.05 17.96 14.81
N ASN A 355 18.64 18.97 14.05
CA ASN A 355 18.05 20.20 14.60
C ASN A 355 17.11 20.84 13.57
N VAL A 356 15.90 20.31 13.49
CA VAL A 356 14.87 20.75 12.51
C VAL A 356 14.55 22.22 12.71
N MET A 357 14.73 23.02 11.66
CA MET A 357 14.51 24.48 11.61
C MET A 357 15.20 25.28 12.73
N GLY A 358 16.16 24.69 13.46
CA GLY A 358 16.82 25.34 14.59
C GLY A 358 16.05 25.25 15.91
N GLU A 359 14.95 24.49 15.98
CA GLU A 359 14.03 24.44 17.13
C GLU A 359 14.34 23.33 18.14
N GLY A 360 15.51 22.68 18.03
CA GLY A 360 15.95 21.65 18.98
C GLY A 360 15.30 20.27 18.78
N LEU A 361 14.48 20.09 17.76
CA LEU A 361 13.94 18.78 17.37
C LEU A 361 14.97 18.02 16.54
N ALA A 362 15.34 16.82 16.98
CA ALA A 362 16.07 15.85 16.16
C ALA A 362 15.06 14.84 15.61
N PHE A 363 14.89 14.82 14.28
CA PHE A 363 14.00 13.87 13.61
C PHE A 363 14.45 13.62 12.16
N ASP A 364 14.43 12.36 11.76
CA ASP A 364 14.69 11.97 10.38
C ASP A 364 13.74 10.84 9.94
N ILE A 365 13.55 10.70 8.63
CA ILE A 365 12.64 9.75 8.01
C ILE A 365 13.43 8.79 7.13
N GLU A 366 13.13 7.50 7.26
CA GLU A 366 13.69 6.43 6.44
C GLU A 366 12.55 5.79 5.63
N ILE A 367 12.73 5.67 4.31
CA ILE A 367 11.79 4.91 3.48
C ILE A 367 12.07 3.42 3.65
N ARG A 368 11.00 2.66 3.85
CA ARG A 368 10.99 1.19 3.83
C ARG A 368 10.06 0.72 2.73
N ARG A 369 10.65 0.09 1.73
CA ARG A 369 9.93 -0.43 0.59
C ARG A 369 9.35 -1.81 0.90
N GLY A 370 8.04 -1.96 0.73
CA GLY A 370 7.35 -3.25 0.69
C GLY A 370 7.69 -4.01 -0.59
N ALA A 371 7.20 -5.25 -0.72
CA ALA A 371 7.52 -6.08 -1.87
C ALA A 371 6.28 -6.87 -2.39
N GLY A 372 5.11 -6.21 -2.43
CA GLY A 372 3.87 -6.80 -2.94
C GLY A 372 3.19 -7.72 -1.92
N ALA A 373 2.62 -7.13 -0.86
CA ALA A 373 1.81 -7.85 0.12
C ALA A 373 0.82 -6.89 0.79
N TYR A 374 -0.47 -6.94 0.40
CA TYR A 374 -1.55 -6.11 0.96
C TYR A 374 -1.65 -6.22 2.49
N ILE A 375 -1.39 -7.41 3.04
CA ILE A 375 -1.43 -7.60 4.50
C ILE A 375 -0.47 -6.67 5.24
N CYS A 376 0.60 -6.19 4.63
CA CYS A 376 1.53 -5.24 5.24
C CYS A 376 0.92 -3.85 5.49
N GLY A 377 -0.27 -3.56 4.96
CA GLY A 377 -1.08 -2.41 5.37
C GLY A 377 -1.66 -2.52 6.79
N GLU A 378 -1.69 -3.72 7.39
CA GLU A 378 -2.05 -3.90 8.80
C GLU A 378 -0.91 -3.41 9.70
N GLU A 379 -1.23 -2.60 10.72
CA GLU A 379 -0.23 -1.84 11.51
C GLU A 379 0.84 -2.70 12.18
N THR A 380 0.55 -3.96 12.54
CA THR A 380 1.53 -4.85 13.15
C THR A 380 2.28 -5.71 12.11
N ALA A 381 1.65 -6.01 10.98
CA ALA A 381 2.31 -6.64 9.85
C ALA A 381 3.38 -5.72 9.22
N ILE A 382 3.13 -4.41 9.16
CA ILE A 382 4.16 -3.41 8.81
C ILE A 382 5.39 -3.56 9.71
N PHE A 383 5.21 -3.72 11.02
CA PHE A 383 6.35 -3.88 11.94
C PHE A 383 7.15 -5.14 11.63
N GLU A 384 6.47 -6.27 11.42
CA GLU A 384 7.15 -7.52 11.07
C GLU A 384 7.94 -7.37 9.76
N SER A 385 7.36 -6.69 8.76
CA SER A 385 8.04 -6.41 7.49
C SER A 385 9.27 -5.52 7.68
N ILE A 386 9.15 -4.38 8.38
CA ILE A 386 10.29 -3.48 8.69
C ILE A 386 11.36 -4.22 9.49
N GLU A 387 10.97 -5.12 10.41
CA GLU A 387 11.89 -5.93 11.23
C GLU A 387 12.55 -7.08 10.45
N GLY A 388 12.28 -7.23 9.15
CA GLY A 388 12.87 -8.27 8.30
C GLY A 388 12.27 -9.65 8.52
N LYS A 389 10.96 -9.73 8.66
CA LYS A 389 10.17 -10.94 8.83
C LYS A 389 9.05 -11.00 7.80
N ARG A 390 8.30 -12.11 7.79
CA ARG A 390 7.04 -12.20 7.03
C ARG A 390 6.05 -11.19 7.60
N GLY A 391 5.29 -10.54 6.75
CA GLY A 391 4.28 -9.55 7.12
C GLY A 391 3.06 -10.19 7.78
N GLU A 392 3.22 -10.79 8.94
CA GLU A 392 2.15 -11.45 9.68
C GLU A 392 1.68 -10.57 10.85
N PRO A 393 0.35 -10.35 11.03
CA PRO A 393 -0.17 -9.57 12.13
C PRO A 393 0.20 -10.15 13.50
N ARG A 394 0.47 -9.28 14.46
CA ARG A 394 0.66 -9.64 15.88
C ARG A 394 -0.68 -9.71 16.61
N ASN A 395 -0.76 -10.57 17.62
CA ASN A 395 -1.89 -10.54 18.53
C ASN A 395 -1.91 -9.25 19.35
N LYS A 396 -3.09 -8.69 19.56
CA LYS A 396 -3.34 -7.52 20.41
C LYS A 396 -4.21 -7.94 21.60
N PRO A 397 -3.93 -7.52 22.85
CA PRO A 397 -2.80 -6.74 23.33
C PRO A 397 -1.46 -7.49 23.35
N PRO A 398 -0.29 -6.81 23.45
CA PRO A 398 -0.15 -5.36 23.60
C PRO A 398 -0.46 -4.60 22.32
N PHE A 399 -0.87 -3.33 22.46
CA PHE A 399 -1.17 -2.46 21.32
C PHE A 399 0.09 -1.74 20.81
N PRO A 400 0.15 -1.34 19.52
CA PRO A 400 1.29 -0.62 18.93
C PRO A 400 1.75 0.60 19.71
N VAL A 401 0.82 1.31 20.32
CA VAL A 401 1.11 2.49 21.15
C VAL A 401 1.91 2.17 22.40
N GLU A 402 1.96 0.90 22.82
CA GLU A 402 2.72 0.40 23.98
C GLU A 402 3.96 -0.38 23.51
N VAL A 403 3.75 -1.35 22.61
CA VAL A 403 4.78 -2.27 22.09
C VAL A 403 4.59 -2.46 20.58
N GLY A 404 5.19 -1.56 19.80
CA GLY A 404 5.12 -1.54 18.35
C GLY A 404 6.44 -1.95 17.69
N LEU A 405 6.92 -1.12 16.77
CA LEU A 405 8.14 -1.35 16.00
C LEU A 405 9.36 -1.48 16.94
N PHE A 406 10.16 -2.52 16.72
CA PHE A 406 11.33 -2.89 17.56
C PHE A 406 11.00 -3.00 19.05
N GLY A 407 9.76 -3.36 19.38
CA GLY A 407 9.30 -3.47 20.77
C GLY A 407 9.14 -2.13 21.50
N LYS A 408 8.97 -1.03 20.77
CA LYS A 408 8.87 0.32 21.31
C LYS A 408 7.53 0.97 20.97
N PRO A 409 7.10 1.97 21.77
CA PRO A 409 5.88 2.72 21.47
C PRO A 409 5.91 3.30 20.06
N THR A 410 4.86 3.08 19.27
CA THR A 410 4.84 3.45 17.86
C THR A 410 3.50 4.07 17.46
N VAL A 411 3.56 5.22 16.79
CA VAL A 411 2.42 5.82 16.09
C VAL A 411 2.40 5.27 14.68
N VAL A 412 1.25 4.75 14.24
CA VAL A 412 1.02 4.38 12.82
C VAL A 412 -0.12 5.21 12.28
N ASN A 413 0.12 5.95 11.21
CA ASN A 413 -0.90 6.72 10.49
C ASN A 413 -0.76 6.55 8.97
N ASN A 414 -1.89 6.53 8.28
CA ASN A 414 -1.96 6.58 6.83
C ASN A 414 -1.55 7.96 6.30
N VAL A 415 -1.11 8.05 5.04
CA VAL A 415 -0.64 9.28 4.37
C VAL A 415 -1.70 10.38 4.41
N GLU A 416 -2.95 10.10 3.95
CA GLU A 416 -4.04 11.09 3.98
C GLU A 416 -4.34 11.57 5.39
N THR A 417 -4.26 10.69 6.40
CA THR A 417 -4.44 11.08 7.80
C THR A 417 -3.40 12.09 8.25
N LEU A 418 -2.13 11.86 7.91
CA LEU A 418 -1.03 12.76 8.27
C LEU A 418 -1.17 14.11 7.57
N VAL A 419 -1.43 14.15 6.27
CA VAL A 419 -1.56 15.41 5.52
C VAL A 419 -2.71 16.28 6.04
N ASN A 420 -3.82 15.69 6.53
CA ASN A 420 -4.89 16.44 7.19
C ASN A 420 -4.41 17.24 8.42
N VAL A 421 -3.36 16.80 9.10
CA VAL A 421 -2.82 17.49 10.28
C VAL A 421 -2.29 18.89 9.94
N LEU A 422 -1.83 19.12 8.72
CA LEU A 422 -1.38 20.44 8.29
C LEU A 422 -2.49 21.48 8.43
N ASP A 423 -3.70 21.15 7.98
CA ASP A 423 -4.86 22.03 8.09
C ASP A 423 -5.36 22.17 9.53
N VAL A 424 -5.30 21.09 10.31
CA VAL A 424 -5.64 21.13 11.75
C VAL A 424 -4.75 22.12 12.49
N VAL A 425 -3.44 22.10 12.22
CA VAL A 425 -2.46 22.97 12.91
C VAL A 425 -2.55 24.42 12.43
N LEU A 426 -2.79 24.64 11.13
CA LEU A 426 -2.91 25.99 10.56
C LEU A 426 -4.22 26.69 10.94
N GLY A 427 -5.34 25.94 10.93
CA GLY A 427 -6.67 26.52 11.10
C GLY A 427 -7.25 26.40 12.51
N SER A 428 -6.80 25.50 13.31
CA SER A 428 -7.24 24.97 14.60
C SER A 428 -8.11 23.72 14.52
N GLY A 429 -8.05 22.90 15.58
CA GLY A 429 -8.87 21.68 15.71
C GLY A 429 -10.38 21.95 15.62
N PRO A 430 -10.92 22.89 16.42
CA PRO A 430 -12.34 23.24 16.34
C PRO A 430 -12.79 23.70 14.94
N ALA A 431 -12.02 24.56 14.26
CA ALA A 431 -12.35 25.01 12.91
C ALA A 431 -12.32 23.87 11.88
N PHE A 432 -11.41 22.91 12.04
CA PHE A 432 -11.41 21.68 11.25
C PHE A 432 -12.67 20.84 11.49
N ALA A 433 -13.09 20.73 12.76
CA ALA A 433 -14.26 19.95 13.17
C ALA A 433 -15.60 20.55 12.69
N GLU A 434 -15.66 21.83 12.32
CA GLU A 434 -16.83 22.46 11.72
C GLU A 434 -17.09 22.03 10.27
N VAL A 435 -16.11 21.40 9.62
CA VAL A 435 -16.23 20.88 8.25
C VAL A 435 -16.63 19.41 8.29
N GLY A 436 -17.61 19.02 7.49
CA GLY A 436 -18.15 17.67 7.47
C GLY A 436 -19.33 17.51 8.41
N THR A 437 -19.41 16.38 9.09
CA THR A 437 -20.47 16.06 10.07
C THR A 437 -19.89 15.91 11.48
N GLU A 438 -20.74 15.79 12.50
CA GLU A 438 -20.27 15.61 13.87
C GLU A 438 -19.42 14.33 14.08
N GLY A 439 -19.79 13.26 13.38
CA GLY A 439 -19.10 11.95 13.43
C GLY A 439 -17.98 11.78 12.40
N SER A 440 -17.99 12.63 11.34
CA SER A 440 -17.03 12.56 10.22
C SER A 440 -16.56 13.95 9.87
N THR A 441 -15.46 14.40 10.49
CA THR A 441 -14.94 15.77 10.37
C THR A 441 -13.94 15.93 9.23
N GLY A 442 -13.89 17.13 8.65
CA GLY A 442 -12.94 17.49 7.58
C GLY A 442 -13.40 17.04 6.19
N SER A 443 -12.43 16.74 5.33
CA SER A 443 -12.62 16.19 3.99
C SER A 443 -12.09 14.76 3.88
N LYS A 444 -12.44 14.12 2.75
CA LYS A 444 -11.99 12.77 2.39
C LYS A 444 -11.56 12.73 0.94
N LEU A 445 -10.44 12.08 0.68
CA LEU A 445 -10.03 11.73 -0.68
C LEU A 445 -10.76 10.45 -1.13
N LEU A 446 -11.37 10.51 -2.30
CA LEU A 446 -12.05 9.41 -2.95
C LEU A 446 -11.34 9.04 -4.24
N CYS A 447 -11.10 7.74 -4.43
CA CYS A 447 -10.54 7.15 -5.65
C CYS A 447 -11.70 6.75 -6.56
N VAL A 448 -12.06 7.60 -7.52
CA VAL A 448 -13.15 7.31 -8.46
C VAL A 448 -12.59 6.67 -9.72
N SER A 449 -13.06 5.48 -10.06
CA SER A 449 -12.56 4.69 -11.20
C SER A 449 -13.63 3.74 -11.75
N GLY A 450 -13.26 2.91 -12.73
CA GLY A 450 -14.19 2.04 -13.46
C GLY A 450 -14.92 2.80 -14.57
N HIS A 451 -16.18 2.49 -14.79
CA HIS A 451 -16.99 3.09 -15.87
C HIS A 451 -17.50 4.50 -15.49
N VAL A 452 -16.58 5.43 -15.41
CA VAL A 452 -16.83 6.85 -15.11
C VAL A 452 -16.13 7.74 -16.14
N ALA A 453 -16.73 8.89 -16.46
CA ALA A 453 -16.22 9.76 -17.52
C ALA A 453 -14.88 10.43 -17.18
N LEU A 454 -14.67 10.80 -15.90
CA LEU A 454 -13.48 11.45 -15.41
C LEU A 454 -12.94 10.69 -14.18
N PRO A 455 -12.20 9.58 -14.39
CA PRO A 455 -11.57 8.88 -13.28
C PRO A 455 -10.48 9.76 -12.64
N GLY A 456 -10.24 9.59 -11.32
CA GLY A 456 -9.22 10.35 -10.61
C GLY A 456 -9.46 10.42 -9.11
N THR A 457 -8.60 11.15 -8.40
CA THR A 457 -8.76 11.43 -6.98
C THR A 457 -9.59 12.69 -6.77
N TYR A 458 -10.64 12.57 -5.96
CA TYR A 458 -11.56 13.65 -5.62
C TYR A 458 -11.50 13.97 -4.13
N GLU A 459 -11.29 15.23 -3.80
CA GLU A 459 -11.45 15.71 -2.43
C GLU A 459 -12.88 16.23 -2.23
N VAL A 460 -13.59 15.63 -1.28
CA VAL A 460 -14.95 16.05 -0.92
C VAL A 460 -15.07 16.27 0.58
N ARG A 461 -15.92 17.21 0.98
CA ARG A 461 -16.30 17.35 2.40
C ARG A 461 -17.12 16.15 2.81
N PHE A 462 -16.94 15.66 4.01
CA PHE A 462 -17.85 14.64 4.54
C PHE A 462 -19.29 15.15 4.54
N GLY A 463 -20.22 14.26 4.16
CA GLY A 463 -21.63 14.60 3.99
C GLY A 463 -22.04 14.80 2.52
N ALA A 464 -21.11 14.98 1.59
CA ALA A 464 -21.42 14.86 0.16
C ALA A 464 -22.05 13.49 -0.13
N THR A 465 -23.02 13.43 -1.03
CA THR A 465 -23.66 12.17 -1.44
C THR A 465 -22.85 11.45 -2.52
N LEU A 466 -23.07 10.15 -2.67
CA LEU A 466 -22.48 9.39 -3.76
C LEU A 466 -22.89 9.98 -5.13
N ARG A 467 -24.14 10.46 -5.26
CA ARG A 467 -24.63 11.14 -6.47
C ARG A 467 -23.78 12.35 -6.82
N GLU A 468 -23.54 13.24 -5.85
CA GLU A 468 -22.71 14.44 -6.06
C GLU A 468 -21.30 14.09 -6.53
N VAL A 469 -20.71 13.02 -6.00
CA VAL A 469 -19.38 12.55 -6.44
C VAL A 469 -19.42 12.01 -7.86
N LEU A 470 -20.44 11.23 -8.21
CA LEU A 470 -20.60 10.72 -9.58
C LEU A 470 -20.85 11.86 -10.57
N ASP A 471 -21.63 12.88 -10.19
CA ASP A 471 -21.86 14.07 -11.03
C ASP A 471 -20.58 14.86 -11.24
N LEU A 472 -19.76 15.05 -10.20
CA LEU A 472 -18.42 15.66 -10.32
C LEU A 472 -17.50 14.86 -11.27
N ALA A 473 -17.63 13.54 -11.26
CA ALA A 473 -16.84 12.65 -12.12
C ALA A 473 -17.47 12.46 -13.53
N GLY A 474 -18.52 13.21 -13.86
CA GLY A 474 -19.16 13.20 -15.17
C GLY A 474 -20.08 12.01 -15.46
N GLY A 475 -20.41 11.22 -14.43
CA GLY A 475 -21.33 10.08 -14.53
C GLY A 475 -20.81 8.91 -15.36
N VAL A 476 -21.71 7.98 -15.70
CA VAL A 476 -21.38 6.83 -16.54
C VAL A 476 -21.32 7.24 -18.02
N PRO A 477 -20.21 6.95 -18.75
CA PRO A 477 -20.05 7.37 -20.14
C PRO A 477 -21.12 6.80 -21.06
N GLY A 478 -21.50 7.59 -22.09
CA GLY A 478 -22.41 7.14 -23.15
C GLY A 478 -23.85 6.92 -22.68
N GLY A 479 -24.22 7.37 -21.47
CA GLY A 479 -25.58 7.23 -20.93
C GLY A 479 -25.96 5.78 -20.63
N ARG A 480 -24.99 4.89 -20.43
CA ARG A 480 -25.25 3.50 -20.03
C ARG A 480 -25.83 3.44 -18.61
N PRO A 481 -26.68 2.45 -18.33
CA PRO A 481 -27.20 2.26 -16.98
C PRO A 481 -26.10 1.97 -15.97
N LEU A 482 -26.13 2.63 -14.82
CA LEU A 482 -25.35 2.24 -13.67
C LEU A 482 -25.86 0.89 -13.14
N GLN A 483 -24.98 -0.09 -13.03
CA GLN A 483 -25.32 -1.38 -12.45
C GLN A 483 -25.04 -1.41 -10.94
N ALA A 484 -23.88 -0.94 -10.52
CA ALA A 484 -23.45 -0.94 -9.14
C ALA A 484 -22.26 0.01 -8.89
N VAL A 485 -22.02 0.33 -7.63
CA VAL A 485 -20.79 1.00 -7.16
C VAL A 485 -20.17 0.15 -6.05
N LEU A 486 -18.91 -0.25 -6.20
CA LEU A 486 -18.14 -0.85 -5.11
C LEU A 486 -17.54 0.28 -4.26
N MET A 487 -18.00 0.38 -3.02
CA MET A 487 -17.55 1.37 -2.04
C MET A 487 -16.53 0.79 -1.09
N GLY A 488 -15.44 1.52 -0.84
CA GLY A 488 -14.45 1.16 0.17
C GLY A 488 -13.45 0.07 -0.25
N GLY A 489 -13.43 -0.31 -1.53
CA GLY A 489 -12.53 -1.32 -2.09
C GLY A 489 -13.02 -2.75 -1.91
N ALA A 490 -12.13 -3.73 -2.14
CA ALA A 490 -12.43 -5.16 -2.03
C ALA A 490 -12.95 -5.56 -0.64
N ALA A 491 -12.49 -4.88 0.42
CA ALA A 491 -12.95 -5.05 1.80
C ALA A 491 -14.29 -4.34 2.11
N GLY A 492 -14.80 -3.57 1.16
CA GLY A 492 -16.03 -2.78 1.28
C GLY A 492 -17.31 -3.51 0.90
N GLY A 493 -18.21 -2.81 0.20
CA GLY A 493 -19.49 -3.39 -0.22
C GLY A 493 -20.10 -2.69 -1.42
N PHE A 494 -21.02 -3.35 -2.09
CA PHE A 494 -21.72 -2.82 -3.24
C PHE A 494 -22.94 -1.99 -2.83
N LEU A 495 -23.14 -0.88 -3.56
CA LEU A 495 -24.37 -0.07 -3.58
C LEU A 495 -25.00 -0.18 -4.97
N GLY A 496 -26.34 -0.12 -5.00
CA GLY A 496 -27.11 -0.14 -6.24
C GLY A 496 -27.47 1.27 -6.75
N PRO A 497 -28.17 1.38 -7.89
CA PRO A 497 -28.64 2.66 -8.44
C PRO A 497 -29.57 3.46 -7.50
N ASP A 498 -30.28 2.77 -6.63
CA ASP A 498 -31.19 3.38 -5.64
C ASP A 498 -30.48 3.95 -4.41
N ASP A 499 -29.18 3.65 -4.23
CA ASP A 499 -28.39 4.07 -3.07
C ASP A 499 -27.58 5.37 -3.31
N LEU A 500 -27.79 6.09 -4.41
CA LEU A 500 -26.96 7.23 -4.81
C LEU A 500 -27.02 8.42 -3.83
N ASP A 501 -28.08 8.53 -3.05
CA ASP A 501 -28.25 9.62 -2.08
C ASP A 501 -27.66 9.30 -0.69
N VAL A 502 -26.90 8.19 -0.59
CA VAL A 502 -26.15 7.84 0.63
C VAL A 502 -25.09 8.92 0.90
N PRO A 503 -25.11 9.55 2.10
CA PRO A 503 -24.07 10.50 2.45
C PRO A 503 -22.75 9.77 2.71
N LEU A 504 -21.68 10.29 2.10
CA LEU A 504 -20.32 9.75 2.25
C LEU A 504 -19.72 10.22 3.58
N THR A 505 -20.19 9.57 4.65
CA THR A 505 -19.70 9.68 6.01
C THR A 505 -19.48 8.28 6.58
N PHE A 506 -18.72 8.14 7.67
CA PHE A 506 -18.54 6.83 8.30
C PHE A 506 -19.85 6.26 8.82
N GLU A 507 -20.70 7.11 9.41
CA GLU A 507 -22.03 6.75 9.88
C GLU A 507 -23.01 6.45 8.73
N GLY A 508 -22.99 7.25 7.66
CA GLY A 508 -23.86 7.07 6.48
C GLY A 508 -23.54 5.77 5.73
N ALA A 509 -22.26 5.52 5.46
CA ALA A 509 -21.83 4.28 4.83
C ALA A 509 -22.20 3.05 5.66
N ARG A 510 -22.02 3.13 7.01
CA ARG A 510 -22.42 2.04 7.92
C ARG A 510 -23.94 1.82 7.91
N ALA A 511 -24.75 2.88 7.93
CA ALA A 511 -26.20 2.79 7.84
C ALA A 511 -26.64 2.16 6.51
N ALA A 512 -25.91 2.45 5.44
CA ALA A 512 -26.11 1.81 4.15
C ALA A 512 -25.52 0.39 4.06
N GLY A 513 -24.98 -0.19 5.15
CA GLY A 513 -24.42 -1.55 5.18
C GLY A 513 -23.16 -1.73 4.34
N THR A 514 -22.40 -0.66 4.19
CA THR A 514 -21.07 -0.63 3.53
C THR A 514 -20.07 0.14 4.39
N THR A 515 -18.89 0.43 3.87
CA THR A 515 -17.87 1.26 4.51
C THR A 515 -17.25 2.21 3.50
N LEU A 516 -16.77 3.38 3.96
CA LEU A 516 -15.92 4.24 3.12
C LEU A 516 -14.54 3.61 2.88
N GLY A 517 -14.11 2.74 3.80
CA GLY A 517 -12.81 2.07 3.69
C GLY A 517 -11.68 3.05 3.40
N SER A 518 -10.86 2.71 2.42
CA SER A 518 -9.76 3.53 1.91
C SER A 518 -10.21 4.67 0.98
N GLY A 519 -11.51 4.76 0.64
CA GLY A 519 -12.06 5.81 -0.23
C GLY A 519 -12.31 5.38 -1.68
N VAL A 520 -12.37 4.10 -1.96
CA VAL A 520 -12.70 3.59 -3.31
C VAL A 520 -14.16 3.88 -3.66
N VAL A 521 -14.37 4.35 -4.88
CA VAL A 521 -15.66 4.48 -5.58
C VAL A 521 -15.47 3.90 -6.97
N LEU A 522 -15.63 2.57 -7.10
CA LEU A 522 -15.52 1.88 -8.38
C LEU A 522 -16.90 1.76 -9.03
N VAL A 523 -17.09 2.47 -10.13
CA VAL A 523 -18.34 2.58 -10.87
C VAL A 523 -18.44 1.46 -11.90
N LEU A 524 -19.56 0.74 -11.91
CA LEU A 524 -19.81 -0.39 -12.81
C LEU A 524 -21.09 -0.15 -13.61
N ASP A 525 -20.98 -0.16 -14.93
CA ASP A 525 -22.13 -0.13 -15.82
C ASP A 525 -22.70 -1.55 -16.09
N ASP A 526 -23.75 -1.64 -16.87
CA ASP A 526 -24.47 -2.87 -17.20
C ASP A 526 -23.70 -3.88 -18.08
N THR A 527 -22.44 -3.58 -18.44
CA THR A 527 -21.57 -4.54 -19.17
C THR A 527 -20.77 -5.46 -18.24
N VAL A 528 -20.70 -5.14 -16.94
CA VAL A 528 -19.87 -5.89 -16.02
C VAL A 528 -20.50 -7.23 -15.64
N ASP A 529 -19.74 -8.31 -15.84
CA ASP A 529 -20.04 -9.64 -15.31
C ASP A 529 -19.73 -9.67 -13.80
N LEU A 530 -20.74 -9.34 -12.97
CA LEU A 530 -20.58 -9.31 -11.50
C LEU A 530 -20.12 -10.66 -10.93
N PRO A 531 -20.65 -11.83 -11.32
CA PRO A 531 -20.13 -13.12 -10.89
C PRO A 531 -18.61 -13.26 -11.07
N ARG A 532 -18.10 -12.84 -12.22
CA ARG A 532 -16.67 -12.89 -12.54
C ARG A 532 -15.86 -11.88 -11.72
N LEU A 533 -16.42 -10.69 -11.48
CA LEU A 533 -15.79 -9.67 -10.63
C LEU A 533 -15.70 -10.14 -9.18
N LEU A 534 -16.76 -10.74 -8.64
CA LEU A 534 -16.77 -11.30 -7.27
C LEU A 534 -15.75 -12.42 -7.10
N GLN A 535 -15.57 -13.28 -8.12
CA GLN A 535 -14.55 -14.32 -8.09
C GLN A 535 -13.14 -13.69 -8.05
N ARG A 536 -12.88 -12.59 -8.78
CA ARG A 536 -11.58 -11.89 -8.71
C ARG A 536 -11.34 -11.30 -7.31
N ILE A 537 -12.37 -10.69 -6.71
CA ILE A 537 -12.27 -10.17 -5.35
C ILE A 537 -11.95 -11.30 -4.34
N ALA A 538 -12.61 -12.44 -4.48
CA ALA A 538 -12.34 -13.59 -3.61
C ALA A 538 -10.92 -14.15 -3.82
N ALA A 539 -10.45 -14.23 -5.06
CA ALA A 539 -9.08 -14.62 -5.40
C ALA A 539 -8.05 -13.66 -4.78
N PHE A 540 -8.30 -12.35 -4.85
CA PHE A 540 -7.45 -11.35 -4.19
C PHE A 540 -7.28 -11.66 -2.68
N PHE A 541 -8.36 -11.88 -1.94
CA PHE A 541 -8.25 -12.20 -0.51
C PHE A 541 -7.58 -13.55 -0.23
N ARG A 542 -7.74 -14.55 -1.11
CA ARG A 542 -6.99 -15.81 -1.02
C ARG A 542 -5.50 -15.57 -1.16
N ASP A 543 -5.08 -14.83 -2.19
CA ASP A 543 -3.68 -14.57 -2.52
C ASP A 543 -3.00 -13.70 -1.44
N GLU A 544 -3.73 -12.74 -0.88
CA GLU A 544 -3.23 -11.80 0.13
C GLU A 544 -3.32 -12.32 1.57
N SER A 545 -3.89 -13.51 1.78
CA SER A 545 -3.91 -14.13 3.09
C SER A 545 -2.50 -14.53 3.53
N CYS A 546 -2.01 -13.97 4.65
CA CYS A 546 -0.70 -14.35 5.21
C CYS A 546 -0.63 -15.81 5.68
N GLY A 547 -1.77 -16.50 5.78
CA GLY A 547 -1.85 -17.90 6.19
C GLY A 547 -1.75 -18.17 7.69
N GLN A 548 -1.57 -17.15 8.53
CA GLN A 548 -1.34 -17.31 9.97
C GLN A 548 -2.55 -17.93 10.70
N CYS A 549 -3.77 -17.39 10.48
CA CYS A 549 -4.97 -17.88 11.14
C CYS A 549 -5.84 -18.75 10.22
N VAL A 550 -6.37 -19.85 10.79
CA VAL A 550 -7.15 -20.85 10.05
C VAL A 550 -8.42 -20.27 9.42
N PRO A 551 -9.22 -19.44 10.11
CA PRO A 551 -10.47 -18.90 9.52
C PRO A 551 -10.22 -18.17 8.20
N CYS A 552 -9.22 -17.29 8.14
CA CYS A 552 -8.84 -16.58 6.93
C CYS A 552 -8.23 -17.52 5.87
N ARG A 553 -7.17 -18.26 6.22
CA ARG A 553 -6.43 -19.14 5.30
C ARG A 553 -7.34 -20.15 4.58
N VAL A 554 -8.29 -20.74 5.29
CA VAL A 554 -9.22 -21.72 4.73
C VAL A 554 -10.47 -21.07 4.18
N GLY A 555 -11.00 -20.05 4.87
CA GLY A 555 -12.25 -19.40 4.51
C GLY A 555 -12.18 -18.69 3.15
N THR A 556 -11.11 -17.96 2.85
CA THR A 556 -10.93 -17.28 1.55
C THR A 556 -10.91 -18.26 0.39
N VAL A 557 -10.22 -19.42 0.54
CA VAL A 557 -10.21 -20.50 -0.46
C VAL A 557 -11.61 -21.08 -0.66
N ARG A 558 -12.33 -21.39 0.44
CA ARG A 558 -13.68 -21.96 0.35
C ARG A 558 -14.70 -21.01 -0.27
N GLN A 559 -14.57 -19.72 0.01
CA GLN A 559 -15.40 -18.68 -0.61
C GLN A 559 -15.18 -18.62 -2.12
N GLU A 560 -13.92 -18.60 -2.56
CA GLU A 560 -13.59 -18.58 -3.99
C GLU A 560 -14.07 -19.84 -4.72
N GLU A 561 -13.85 -21.02 -4.14
CA GLU A 561 -14.33 -22.29 -4.70
C GLU A 561 -15.86 -22.32 -4.83
N ALA A 562 -16.60 -21.79 -3.84
CA ALA A 562 -18.05 -21.71 -3.89
C ALA A 562 -18.52 -20.76 -5.01
N LEU A 563 -17.90 -19.61 -5.17
CA LEU A 563 -18.17 -18.67 -6.28
C LEU A 563 -17.85 -19.27 -7.64
N ALA A 564 -16.76 -20.02 -7.75
CA ALA A 564 -16.40 -20.72 -8.99
C ALA A 564 -17.47 -21.74 -9.39
N ARG A 565 -17.98 -22.55 -8.43
CA ARG A 565 -19.06 -23.51 -8.69
C ARG A 565 -20.39 -22.83 -9.07
N LEU A 566 -20.75 -21.75 -8.36
CA LEU A 566 -21.95 -20.97 -8.69
C LEU A 566 -21.86 -20.41 -10.12
N ARG A 567 -20.71 -19.87 -10.50
CA ARG A 567 -20.48 -19.34 -11.85
C ARG A 567 -20.51 -20.42 -12.93
N ALA A 568 -19.99 -21.61 -12.64
CA ALA A 568 -20.01 -22.75 -13.55
C ALA A 568 -21.41 -23.39 -13.69
N GLY A 569 -22.38 -23.00 -12.85
CA GLY A 569 -23.70 -23.64 -12.82
C GLY A 569 -23.69 -25.02 -12.13
N GLU A 570 -22.68 -25.31 -11.33
CA GLU A 570 -22.45 -26.59 -10.65
C GLU A 570 -22.46 -26.47 -9.10
N PRO A 571 -23.47 -25.81 -8.49
CA PRO A 571 -23.51 -25.60 -7.05
C PRO A 571 -23.73 -26.92 -6.31
N ARG A 572 -23.00 -27.14 -5.21
CA ARG A 572 -23.16 -28.31 -4.36
C ARG A 572 -24.44 -28.21 -3.52
N GLY A 573 -25.38 -29.12 -3.74
CA GLY A 573 -26.67 -29.10 -3.04
C GLY A 573 -27.62 -27.99 -3.48
N GLY A 574 -27.34 -27.33 -4.60
CA GLY A 574 -28.12 -26.22 -5.17
C GLY A 574 -27.66 -24.83 -4.75
N VAL A 575 -28.10 -23.80 -5.46
CA VAL A 575 -27.68 -22.41 -5.29
C VAL A 575 -27.89 -21.93 -3.84
N ALA A 576 -29.05 -22.19 -3.25
CA ALA A 576 -29.35 -21.77 -1.87
C ALA A 576 -28.37 -22.34 -0.86
N THR A 577 -27.94 -23.60 -1.03
CA THR A 577 -26.97 -24.26 -0.14
C THR A 577 -25.57 -23.65 -0.28
N GLU A 578 -25.13 -23.34 -1.50
CA GLU A 578 -23.83 -22.67 -1.73
C GLU A 578 -23.82 -21.25 -1.17
N LEU A 579 -24.92 -20.49 -1.31
CA LEU A 579 -25.04 -19.15 -0.73
C LEU A 579 -25.03 -19.18 0.81
N ALA A 580 -25.69 -20.18 1.41
CA ALA A 580 -25.64 -20.39 2.86
C ALA A 580 -24.21 -20.73 3.32
N LEU A 581 -23.48 -21.57 2.59
CA LEU A 581 -22.08 -21.88 2.87
C LEU A 581 -21.19 -20.63 2.82
N ILE A 582 -21.36 -19.76 1.82
CA ILE A 582 -20.61 -18.50 1.72
C ILE A 582 -20.87 -17.63 2.96
N ALA A 583 -22.13 -17.51 3.40
CA ALA A 583 -22.49 -16.75 4.57
C ALA A 583 -21.90 -17.32 5.87
N GLU A 584 -21.94 -18.64 6.07
CA GLU A 584 -21.36 -19.32 7.23
C GLU A 584 -19.83 -19.16 7.29
N VAL A 585 -19.15 -19.35 6.16
CA VAL A 585 -17.70 -19.15 6.05
C VAL A 585 -17.35 -17.69 6.31
N GLY A 586 -18.11 -16.74 5.74
CA GLY A 586 -17.94 -15.32 6.01
C GLY A 586 -18.11 -14.95 7.48
N GLN A 587 -19.10 -15.53 8.15
CA GLN A 587 -19.32 -15.32 9.60
C GLN A 587 -18.12 -15.86 10.41
N CYS A 588 -17.64 -17.07 10.10
CA CYS A 588 -16.46 -17.65 10.76
C CYS A 588 -15.21 -16.77 10.57
N MET A 589 -14.99 -16.24 9.36
CA MET A 589 -13.87 -15.33 9.09
C MET A 589 -13.99 -14.03 9.89
N ARG A 590 -15.17 -13.42 9.96
CA ARG A 590 -15.40 -12.20 10.76
C ARG A 590 -15.12 -12.40 12.23
N ASP A 591 -15.60 -13.50 12.79
CA ASP A 591 -15.58 -13.74 14.25
C ASP A 591 -14.20 -14.19 14.76
N ALA A 592 -13.43 -14.89 13.93
CA ALA A 592 -12.24 -15.61 14.41
C ALA A 592 -10.93 -15.27 13.67
N SER A 593 -10.94 -14.38 12.68
CA SER A 593 -9.69 -13.91 12.07
C SER A 593 -8.97 -12.90 12.96
N ILE A 594 -7.63 -12.96 12.97
CA ILE A 594 -6.78 -12.09 13.80
C ILE A 594 -6.84 -10.62 13.36
N CYS A 595 -6.97 -10.36 12.06
CA CYS A 595 -6.88 -9.01 11.49
C CYS A 595 -8.04 -8.68 10.54
N GLY A 596 -8.10 -7.39 10.15
CA GLY A 596 -9.12 -6.86 9.25
C GLY A 596 -9.22 -7.57 7.91
N LEU A 597 -8.11 -8.08 7.33
CA LEU A 597 -8.13 -8.78 6.06
C LEU A 597 -9.14 -9.95 6.08
N GLY A 598 -8.98 -10.90 7.01
CA GLY A 598 -9.90 -12.03 7.12
C GLY A 598 -11.31 -11.62 7.59
N GLN A 599 -11.40 -10.59 8.44
CA GLN A 599 -12.70 -10.11 8.95
C GLN A 599 -13.56 -9.46 7.86
N THR A 600 -12.96 -8.93 6.81
CA THR A 600 -13.68 -8.22 5.73
C THR A 600 -13.69 -8.97 4.39
N ALA A 601 -12.98 -10.10 4.27
CA ALA A 601 -12.82 -10.84 3.01
C ALA A 601 -14.14 -11.27 2.33
N SER A 602 -15.22 -11.44 3.09
CA SER A 602 -16.55 -11.79 2.55
C SER A 602 -17.47 -10.57 2.30
N SER A 603 -17.08 -9.36 2.72
CA SER A 603 -17.97 -8.20 2.77
C SER A 603 -18.54 -7.82 1.39
N ALA A 604 -17.67 -7.67 0.38
CA ALA A 604 -18.10 -7.35 -0.99
C ALA A 604 -18.98 -8.45 -1.58
N VAL A 605 -18.60 -9.71 -1.42
CA VAL A 605 -19.34 -10.88 -1.93
C VAL A 605 -20.73 -10.94 -1.30
N GLU A 606 -20.82 -10.88 0.02
CA GLU A 606 -22.12 -10.93 0.71
C GLU A 606 -23.02 -9.73 0.39
N SER A 607 -22.44 -8.53 0.21
CA SER A 607 -23.20 -7.35 -0.17
C SER A 607 -23.79 -7.46 -1.57
N ALA A 608 -23.01 -7.98 -2.54
CA ALA A 608 -23.48 -8.21 -3.91
C ALA A 608 -24.60 -9.26 -3.96
N ILE A 609 -24.45 -10.38 -3.26
CA ILE A 609 -25.48 -11.42 -3.17
C ILE A 609 -26.78 -10.84 -2.59
N ARG A 610 -26.69 -10.06 -1.51
CA ARG A 610 -27.86 -9.54 -0.79
C ARG A 610 -28.54 -8.35 -1.51
N ARG A 611 -27.77 -7.43 -2.10
CA ARG A 611 -28.30 -6.16 -2.66
C ARG A 611 -28.53 -6.23 -4.17
N LEU A 612 -27.63 -6.89 -4.87
CA LEU A 612 -27.69 -6.97 -6.32
C LEU A 612 -28.24 -8.32 -6.80
N HIS A 613 -28.67 -9.16 -5.86
CA HIS A 613 -29.26 -10.48 -6.11
C HIS A 613 -28.41 -11.38 -7.02
N VAL A 614 -27.09 -11.20 -7.02
CA VAL A 614 -26.16 -12.00 -7.81
C VAL A 614 -26.34 -13.48 -7.45
N PHE A 615 -26.51 -14.35 -8.44
CA PHE A 615 -26.82 -15.78 -8.35
C PHE A 615 -28.25 -16.13 -7.89
N GLN A 616 -29.10 -15.16 -7.60
CA GLN A 616 -30.47 -15.40 -7.12
C GLN A 616 -31.42 -15.17 -8.29
N GLY A 617 -31.50 -15.67 -9.36
CA GLY A 617 -32.46 -15.42 -10.46
C GLY A 617 -33.47 -14.29 -10.22
N GLU A 618 -34.06 -13.69 -11.24
CA GLU A 618 -35.10 -12.67 -11.03
C GLU A 618 -36.15 -13.18 -10.03
N PRO A 619 -36.57 -12.36 -9.03
CA PRO A 619 -37.70 -12.74 -8.19
C PRO A 619 -38.90 -12.98 -9.09
N ALA A 620 -39.45 -14.19 -9.02
CA ALA A 620 -40.60 -14.64 -9.81
C ALA A 620 -41.84 -13.77 -9.57
#